data_d5d7e88b73d745e94f610e3d08913c8a
#
_entry.id   d5d7e88b73d745e94f610e3d08913c8a
#
_cell.length_a   1.000
_cell.length_b   1.000
_cell.length_c   1.000
_cell.angle_alpha   90.00
_cell.angle_beta   90.00
_cell.angle_gamma   90.00
#
_symmetry.space_group_name_H-M   'P 1'
#
loop_
_entity.id
_entity.type
_entity.pdbx_description
1 polymer ?
#
loop_
_entity_poly.entity_id
_entity_poly.type
_entity_poly.pdbx_seq_one_letter_code
_entity_poly.pdbx_strand_id
1 'polypeptide(L)'
;MGESSAMKNDFPTLLKVFLTDYLQVQRGASMNTVSTYRDAFVGLIEFLSVKKGIRPAAIQMKDFCHGNVIELLDWLETEKKLSVSTRNNRLGAIRSFCNFLCYRAPEHLAECSSILVIRQKKGETAAMNYLTIEAYQHLLSVFDLGDRSELRDMALITLMYESGGRVSEVIGIHSGELKRGENCTLLLHGKGKKSRIVPINKGVAKLVDNYRKLYSIQDDEFLFFNGRREPLTRKGVDYILKKYFARASLQHPELFPDKISPHCIRHSRAMHLLEKGVPLIYIRDILGHESVQTTEIYSKANPEVKRKHLEAASMALLDGKSEFTEEKKSELLSWLKENL
;
A
#
# COMPACT_ATOMS: atom_id res chain seq x y z
N MET A 1 37.38 -9.34 39.15
CA MET A 1 37.44 -8.12 38.33
C MET A 1 37.13 -8.55 36.90
N GLY A 2 35.87 -8.43 36.48
CA GLY A 2 35.47 -8.75 35.11
C GLY A 2 35.78 -7.56 34.23
N GLU A 3 36.69 -7.72 33.28
CA GLU A 3 36.90 -6.76 32.21
C GLU A 3 35.57 -6.56 31.45
N SER A 4 34.97 -5.39 31.59
CA SER A 4 33.94 -4.93 30.71
C SER A 4 34.55 -4.84 29.30
N SER A 5 34.33 -5.86 28.48
CA SER A 5 34.70 -5.85 27.07
C SER A 5 33.96 -4.67 26.41
N ALA A 6 34.66 -3.56 26.26
CA ALA A 6 34.18 -2.43 25.52
C ALA A 6 33.74 -2.93 24.12
N MET A 7 32.45 -2.86 23.81
CA MET A 7 31.92 -3.28 22.52
C MET A 7 32.69 -2.55 21.42
N LYS A 8 33.37 -3.30 20.56
CA LYS A 8 34.14 -2.72 19.45
C LYS A 8 33.18 -1.97 18.54
N ASN A 9 33.48 -0.70 18.28
CA ASN A 9 32.73 0.15 17.34
C ASN A 9 33.13 -0.16 15.87
N ASP A 10 33.29 -1.45 15.53
CA ASP A 10 33.51 -1.86 14.15
C ASP A 10 32.18 -2.01 13.37
N PHE A 11 32.27 -1.96 12.05
CA PHE A 11 31.10 -2.00 11.16
C PHE A 11 30.20 -3.22 11.40
N PRO A 12 30.70 -4.46 11.49
CA PRO A 12 29.84 -5.62 11.72
C PRO A 12 29.09 -5.57 13.06
N THR A 13 29.76 -5.14 14.13
CA THR A 13 29.15 -5.05 15.46
C THR A 13 28.08 -3.96 15.49
N LEU A 14 28.36 -2.78 14.96
CA LEU A 14 27.39 -1.67 14.88
C LEU A 14 26.19 -2.02 14.02
N LEU A 15 26.40 -2.68 12.88
CA LEU A 15 25.31 -3.14 12.02
C LEU A 15 24.44 -4.20 12.71
N LYS A 16 25.05 -5.14 13.43
CA LYS A 16 24.31 -6.15 14.22
C LYS A 16 23.44 -5.47 15.27
N VAL A 17 24.01 -4.57 16.08
CA VAL A 17 23.28 -3.83 17.12
C VAL A 17 22.13 -3.01 16.51
N PHE A 18 22.38 -2.37 15.37
CA PHE A 18 21.34 -1.63 14.66
C PHE A 18 20.16 -2.50 14.25
N LEU A 19 20.43 -3.68 13.64
CA LEU A 19 19.35 -4.55 13.13
C LEU A 19 18.60 -5.30 14.24
N THR A 20 19.28 -5.69 15.33
CA THR A 20 18.70 -6.52 16.39
C THR A 20 18.20 -5.70 17.57
N ASP A 21 19.00 -4.82 18.14
CA ASP A 21 18.63 -4.06 19.32
C ASP A 21 17.87 -2.76 18.93
N TYR A 22 18.51 -1.89 18.16
CA TYR A 22 17.94 -0.58 17.87
C TYR A 22 16.61 -0.67 17.09
N LEU A 23 16.59 -1.41 15.98
CA LEU A 23 15.36 -1.50 15.18
C LEU A 23 14.28 -2.32 15.85
N GLN A 24 14.63 -3.50 16.42
CA GLN A 24 13.62 -4.42 16.96
C GLN A 24 13.17 -4.02 18.35
N VAL A 25 14.10 -3.75 19.27
CA VAL A 25 13.77 -3.49 20.68
C VAL A 25 13.43 -2.01 20.90
N GLN A 26 14.34 -1.08 20.54
CA GLN A 26 14.16 0.33 20.86
C GLN A 26 13.10 1.01 19.97
N ARG A 27 13.07 0.69 18.65
CA ARG A 27 12.09 1.28 17.71
C ARG A 27 10.85 0.43 17.48
N GLY A 28 10.77 -0.80 17.98
CA GLY A 28 9.63 -1.69 17.74
C GLY A 28 9.35 -1.92 16.24
N ALA A 29 10.38 -1.92 15.40
CA ALA A 29 10.22 -2.07 13.96
C ALA A 29 9.69 -3.47 13.61
N SER A 30 8.77 -3.53 12.65
CA SER A 30 8.24 -4.82 12.18
C SER A 30 9.35 -5.66 11.53
N MET A 31 9.20 -7.00 11.56
CA MET A 31 10.13 -7.93 10.92
C MET A 31 10.30 -7.64 9.41
N ASN A 32 9.25 -7.17 8.75
CA ASN A 32 9.34 -6.73 7.34
C ASN A 32 10.26 -5.52 7.18
N THR A 33 10.21 -4.54 8.10
CA THR A 33 11.11 -3.38 8.10
C THR A 33 12.54 -3.81 8.32
N VAL A 34 12.77 -4.68 9.31
CA VAL A 34 14.10 -5.25 9.59
C VAL A 34 14.64 -6.01 8.38
N SER A 35 13.82 -6.84 7.73
CA SER A 35 14.19 -7.55 6.50
C SER A 35 14.55 -6.60 5.37
N THR A 36 13.76 -5.55 5.15
CA THR A 36 14.05 -4.53 4.11
C THR A 36 15.39 -3.83 4.37
N TYR A 37 15.69 -3.52 5.64
CA TYR A 37 16.93 -2.88 6.02
C TYR A 37 18.11 -3.85 5.90
N ARG A 38 17.97 -5.11 6.37
CA ARG A 38 18.95 -6.17 6.14
C ARG A 38 19.33 -6.26 4.66
N ASP A 39 18.34 -6.30 3.77
CA ASP A 39 18.58 -6.41 2.33
C ASP A 39 19.33 -5.20 1.76
N ALA A 40 19.22 -4.00 2.36
CA ALA A 40 20.02 -2.84 1.97
C ALA A 40 21.50 -3.06 2.28
N PHE A 41 21.81 -3.61 3.46
CA PHE A 41 23.18 -3.90 3.86
C PHE A 41 23.78 -5.13 3.19
N VAL A 42 22.96 -6.14 2.87
CA VAL A 42 23.40 -7.25 2.01
C VAL A 42 23.84 -6.70 0.65
N GLY A 43 23.04 -5.78 0.05
CA GLY A 43 23.43 -5.11 -1.19
C GLY A 43 24.72 -4.28 -1.08
N LEU A 44 24.93 -3.58 0.06
CA LEU A 44 26.16 -2.83 0.30
C LEU A 44 27.39 -3.78 0.41
N ILE A 45 27.29 -4.85 1.16
CA ILE A 45 28.34 -5.85 1.34
C ILE A 45 28.68 -6.51 0.00
N GLU A 46 27.66 -6.86 -0.79
CA GLU A 46 27.83 -7.42 -2.14
C GLU A 46 28.55 -6.43 -3.08
N PHE A 47 28.14 -5.17 -3.08
CA PHE A 47 28.78 -4.11 -3.86
C PHE A 47 30.25 -3.93 -3.50
N LEU A 48 30.57 -3.82 -2.20
CA LEU A 48 31.94 -3.68 -1.71
C LEU A 48 32.81 -4.89 -2.11
N SER A 49 32.24 -6.09 -2.06
CA SER A 49 32.94 -7.30 -2.47
C SER A 49 33.20 -7.33 -3.98
N VAL A 50 32.18 -7.07 -4.79
CA VAL A 50 32.26 -7.21 -6.27
C VAL A 50 33.01 -6.04 -6.91
N LYS A 51 32.76 -4.81 -6.45
CA LYS A 51 33.31 -3.59 -7.10
C LYS A 51 34.57 -3.06 -6.46
N LYS A 52 34.75 -3.30 -5.17
CA LYS A 52 35.95 -2.81 -4.43
C LYS A 52 36.91 -3.92 -4.03
N GLY A 53 36.57 -5.20 -4.28
CA GLY A 53 37.40 -6.34 -3.91
C GLY A 53 37.54 -6.57 -2.39
N ILE A 54 36.66 -5.94 -1.58
CA ILE A 54 36.75 -6.02 -0.12
C ILE A 54 35.95 -7.23 0.35
N ARG A 55 36.64 -8.24 0.93
CA ARG A 55 35.95 -9.40 1.48
C ARG A 55 35.01 -9.01 2.61
N PRO A 56 33.83 -9.63 2.77
CA PRO A 56 32.85 -9.28 3.80
C PRO A 56 33.43 -9.19 5.22
N ALA A 57 34.36 -10.11 5.58
CA ALA A 57 35.01 -10.11 6.88
C ALA A 57 36.07 -8.99 7.07
N ALA A 58 36.46 -8.31 6.01
CA ALA A 58 37.43 -7.22 6.03
C ALA A 58 36.83 -5.83 5.95
N ILE A 59 35.50 -5.72 5.86
CA ILE A 59 34.80 -4.45 5.78
C ILE A 59 34.96 -3.68 7.09
N GLN A 60 35.38 -2.42 6.98
CA GLN A 60 35.60 -1.51 8.10
C GLN A 60 34.66 -0.30 8.00
N MET A 61 34.58 0.49 9.07
CA MET A 61 33.76 1.73 9.06
C MET A 61 34.17 2.74 7.99
N LYS A 62 35.46 2.82 7.64
CA LYS A 62 35.97 3.68 6.54
C LYS A 62 35.39 3.32 5.16
N ASP A 63 34.95 2.04 4.98
CA ASP A 63 34.36 1.57 3.73
C ASP A 63 32.86 1.98 3.63
N PHE A 64 32.27 2.33 4.76
CA PHE A 64 30.92 2.91 4.83
C PHE A 64 31.03 4.44 4.70
N CYS A 65 31.31 4.92 3.50
CA CYS A 65 31.55 6.33 3.20
C CYS A 65 30.64 6.84 2.09
N HIS A 66 30.50 8.18 2.01
CA HIS A 66 29.67 8.86 1.01
C HIS A 66 29.92 8.37 -0.41
N GLY A 67 31.22 8.27 -0.82
CA GLY A 67 31.57 7.83 -2.17
C GLY A 67 31.05 6.42 -2.48
N ASN A 68 31.31 5.46 -1.58
CA ASN A 68 30.83 4.08 -1.77
C ASN A 68 29.32 3.97 -1.75
N VAL A 69 28.61 4.81 -0.97
CA VAL A 69 27.14 4.83 -0.98
C VAL A 69 26.60 5.37 -2.29
N ILE A 70 27.19 6.42 -2.87
CA ILE A 70 26.78 6.94 -4.19
C ILE A 70 26.99 5.87 -5.27
N GLU A 71 28.17 5.26 -5.31
CA GLU A 71 28.47 4.20 -6.30
C GLU A 71 27.58 2.97 -6.12
N LEU A 72 27.28 2.56 -4.86
CA LEU A 72 26.29 1.52 -4.59
C LEU A 72 24.93 1.85 -5.21
N LEU A 73 24.43 3.07 -4.98
CA LEU A 73 23.13 3.48 -5.48
C LEU A 73 23.06 3.50 -7.01
N ASP A 74 24.15 3.87 -7.66
CA ASP A 74 24.27 3.78 -9.12
C ASP A 74 24.34 2.33 -9.61
N TRP A 75 25.16 1.51 -8.98
CA TRP A 75 25.27 0.08 -9.28
C TRP A 75 23.95 -0.68 -9.16
N LEU A 76 23.14 -0.34 -8.13
CA LEU A 76 21.81 -0.92 -7.95
C LEU A 76 20.88 -0.62 -9.12
N GLU A 77 20.97 0.57 -9.72
CA GLU A 77 20.16 0.96 -10.88
C GLU A 77 20.71 0.41 -12.19
N THR A 78 22.01 0.56 -12.43
CA THR A 78 22.63 0.28 -13.74
C THR A 78 22.88 -1.21 -13.97
N GLU A 79 23.40 -1.91 -12.97
CA GLU A 79 23.76 -3.33 -13.11
C GLU A 79 22.73 -4.28 -12.51
N LYS A 80 22.20 -3.98 -11.33
CA LYS A 80 21.14 -4.81 -10.72
C LYS A 80 19.75 -4.54 -11.29
N LYS A 81 19.59 -3.50 -12.13
CA LYS A 81 18.32 -3.12 -12.77
C LYS A 81 17.17 -2.90 -11.79
N LEU A 82 17.48 -2.42 -10.58
CA LEU A 82 16.47 -2.14 -9.58
C LEU A 82 15.75 -0.81 -9.90
N SER A 83 14.47 -0.75 -9.54
CA SER A 83 13.69 0.48 -9.71
C SER A 83 14.19 1.62 -8.82
N VAL A 84 13.97 2.86 -9.24
CA VAL A 84 14.25 4.08 -8.45
C VAL A 84 13.62 4.02 -7.06
N SER A 85 12.41 3.47 -6.94
CA SER A 85 11.75 3.25 -5.66
C SER A 85 12.55 2.31 -4.74
N THR A 86 13.04 1.18 -5.26
CA THR A 86 13.86 0.23 -4.51
C THR A 86 15.18 0.88 -4.10
N ARG A 87 15.85 1.58 -5.03
CA ARG A 87 17.06 2.36 -4.74
C ARG A 87 16.84 3.36 -3.61
N ASN A 88 15.74 4.12 -3.64
CA ASN A 88 15.41 5.08 -2.61
C ASN A 88 15.09 4.43 -1.25
N ASN A 89 14.48 3.25 -1.25
CA ASN A 89 14.25 2.45 -0.04
C ASN A 89 15.59 1.99 0.57
N ARG A 90 16.57 1.58 -0.25
CA ARG A 90 17.91 1.22 0.21
C ARG A 90 18.62 2.43 0.83
N LEU A 91 18.55 3.60 0.19
CA LEU A 91 19.07 4.84 0.75
C LEU A 91 18.39 5.20 2.08
N GLY A 92 17.08 4.99 2.20
CA GLY A 92 16.34 5.20 3.46
C GLY A 92 16.85 4.33 4.62
N ALA A 93 17.17 3.07 4.34
CA ALA A 93 17.78 2.16 5.33
C ALA A 93 19.19 2.62 5.75
N ILE A 94 20.02 3.02 4.79
CA ILE A 94 21.38 3.56 5.01
C ILE A 94 21.31 4.83 5.88
N ARG A 95 20.41 5.77 5.55
CA ARG A 95 20.20 6.99 6.34
C ARG A 95 19.74 6.69 7.78
N SER A 96 18.88 5.67 7.97
CA SER A 96 18.47 5.25 9.30
C SER A 96 19.63 4.70 10.12
N PHE A 97 20.57 4.01 9.49
CA PHE A 97 21.81 3.57 10.12
C PHE A 97 22.75 4.74 10.45
N CYS A 98 22.91 5.71 9.56
CA CYS A 98 23.66 6.92 9.85
C CYS A 98 23.09 7.67 11.07
N ASN A 99 21.76 7.81 11.15
CA ASN A 99 21.13 8.41 12.32
C ASN A 99 21.41 7.63 13.62
N PHE A 100 21.41 6.29 13.57
CA PHE A 100 21.82 5.47 14.70
C PHE A 100 23.29 5.69 15.07
N LEU A 101 24.18 5.77 14.09
CA LEU A 101 25.61 6.02 14.31
C LEU A 101 25.89 7.37 14.95
N CYS A 102 25.15 8.43 14.59
CA CYS A 102 25.29 9.76 15.19
C CYS A 102 25.18 9.75 16.73
N TYR A 103 24.39 8.82 17.29
CA TYR A 103 24.24 8.69 18.74
C TYR A 103 25.20 7.64 19.33
N ARG A 104 25.43 6.56 18.59
CA ARG A 104 26.14 5.38 19.10
C ARG A 104 27.64 5.45 18.92
N ALA A 105 28.10 6.08 17.85
CA ALA A 105 29.50 6.19 17.46
C ALA A 105 29.78 7.57 16.86
N PRO A 106 29.77 8.65 17.70
CA PRO A 106 29.85 10.03 17.25
C PRO A 106 31.14 10.37 16.51
N GLU A 107 32.18 9.54 16.64
CA GLU A 107 33.42 9.63 15.86
C GLU A 107 33.20 9.54 14.35
N HIS A 108 32.06 8.99 13.89
CA HIS A 108 31.67 8.88 12.48
C HIS A 108 30.67 9.95 12.01
N LEU A 109 30.41 10.99 12.83
CA LEU A 109 29.39 12.00 12.56
C LEU A 109 29.60 12.74 11.23
N ALA A 110 30.83 13.08 10.90
CA ALA A 110 31.16 13.82 9.67
C ALA A 110 30.76 13.00 8.42
N GLU A 111 31.14 11.72 8.40
CA GLU A 111 30.82 10.83 7.29
C GLU A 111 29.31 10.53 7.21
N CYS A 112 28.66 10.28 8.36
CA CYS A 112 27.22 10.11 8.41
C CYS A 112 26.48 11.34 7.88
N SER A 113 26.93 12.55 8.24
CA SER A 113 26.32 13.80 7.76
C SER A 113 26.42 13.93 6.24
N SER A 114 27.54 13.55 5.65
CA SER A 114 27.74 13.56 4.19
C SER A 114 26.81 12.58 3.46
N ILE A 115 26.53 11.42 4.07
CA ILE A 115 25.58 10.41 3.52
C ILE A 115 24.12 10.90 3.69
N LEU A 116 23.80 11.55 4.81
CA LEU A 116 22.43 12.02 5.09
C LEU A 116 21.92 13.07 4.09
N VAL A 117 22.80 13.85 3.46
CA VAL A 117 22.45 14.86 2.45
C VAL A 117 22.23 14.27 1.05
N ILE A 118 22.57 13.00 0.80
CA ILE A 118 22.32 12.32 -0.51
C ILE A 118 20.82 12.37 -0.80
N ARG A 119 20.42 13.00 -1.89
CA ARG A 119 18.98 13.14 -2.22
C ARG A 119 18.40 11.87 -2.82
N GLN A 120 17.13 11.63 -2.55
CA GLN A 120 16.36 10.64 -3.27
C GLN A 120 16.17 11.08 -4.74
N LYS A 121 16.24 10.14 -5.67
CA LYS A 121 15.86 10.39 -7.05
C LYS A 121 14.35 10.52 -7.18
N LYS A 122 13.89 11.46 -8.00
CA LYS A 122 12.49 11.48 -8.43
C LYS A 122 12.28 10.30 -9.39
N GLY A 123 11.38 9.41 -9.02
CA GLY A 123 10.93 8.32 -9.90
C GLY A 123 9.73 8.76 -10.71
N GLU A 124 9.50 8.10 -11.82
CA GLU A 124 8.22 8.21 -12.52
C GLU A 124 7.12 7.68 -11.60
N THR A 125 6.04 8.43 -11.49
CA THR A 125 4.84 7.96 -10.82
C THR A 125 4.15 7.00 -11.77
N ALA A 126 4.34 5.69 -11.56
CA ALA A 126 3.63 4.70 -12.35
C ALA A 126 2.11 4.94 -12.22
N ALA A 127 1.40 4.82 -13.34
CA ALA A 127 -0.05 4.84 -13.33
C ALA A 127 -0.58 3.80 -12.33
N MET A 128 -1.59 4.19 -11.56
CA MET A 128 -2.18 3.31 -10.56
C MET A 128 -2.98 2.21 -11.28
N ASN A 129 -2.57 0.96 -11.10
CA ASN A 129 -3.32 -0.17 -11.61
C ASN A 129 -4.53 -0.44 -10.71
N TYR A 130 -5.71 -0.35 -11.29
CA TYR A 130 -6.97 -0.76 -10.67
C TYR A 130 -7.88 -1.39 -11.72
N LEU A 131 -8.86 -2.17 -11.30
CA LEU A 131 -9.89 -2.73 -12.17
C LEU A 131 -11.06 -1.76 -12.24
N THR A 132 -11.63 -1.54 -13.42
CA THR A 132 -12.93 -0.89 -13.55
C THR A 132 -14.02 -1.74 -12.90
N ILE A 133 -15.22 -1.17 -12.69
CA ILE A 133 -16.36 -1.93 -12.15
C ILE A 133 -16.68 -3.12 -13.07
N GLU A 134 -16.66 -2.93 -14.37
CA GLU A 134 -16.90 -3.95 -15.38
C GLU A 134 -15.83 -5.07 -15.30
N ALA A 135 -14.54 -4.71 -15.29
CA ALA A 135 -13.46 -5.67 -15.14
C ALA A 135 -13.57 -6.49 -13.84
N TYR A 136 -13.96 -5.82 -12.74
CA TYR A 136 -14.16 -6.51 -11.47
C TYR A 136 -15.36 -7.47 -11.50
N GLN A 137 -16.46 -7.10 -12.17
CA GLN A 137 -17.61 -7.99 -12.39
C GLN A 137 -17.23 -9.22 -13.22
N HIS A 138 -16.46 -9.02 -14.30
CA HIS A 138 -15.93 -10.13 -15.11
C HIS A 138 -14.97 -11.02 -14.30
N LEU A 139 -14.13 -10.45 -13.46
CA LEU A 139 -13.29 -11.25 -12.55
C LEU A 139 -14.13 -12.13 -11.62
N LEU A 140 -15.28 -11.66 -11.16
CA LEU A 140 -16.16 -12.46 -10.30
C LEU A 140 -17.00 -13.48 -11.08
N SER A 141 -17.28 -13.28 -12.35
CA SER A 141 -18.11 -14.19 -13.15
C SER A 141 -17.41 -15.49 -13.52
N VAL A 142 -16.07 -15.55 -13.45
CA VAL A 142 -15.32 -16.75 -13.84
C VAL A 142 -15.25 -17.81 -12.74
N PHE A 143 -15.79 -17.55 -11.54
CA PHE A 143 -15.79 -18.53 -10.45
C PHE A 143 -16.91 -19.55 -10.60
N ASP A 144 -16.59 -20.82 -10.39
CA ASP A 144 -17.57 -21.88 -10.23
C ASP A 144 -17.96 -22.04 -8.75
N LEU A 145 -19.16 -21.60 -8.40
CA LEU A 145 -19.66 -21.68 -7.03
C LEU A 145 -20.00 -23.11 -6.58
N GLY A 146 -20.03 -24.08 -7.50
CA GLY A 146 -20.15 -25.50 -7.18
C GLY A 146 -18.84 -26.09 -6.66
N ASP A 147 -17.69 -25.51 -7.04
CA ASP A 147 -16.39 -25.91 -6.52
C ASP A 147 -16.11 -25.26 -5.16
N ARG A 148 -15.81 -26.11 -4.16
CA ARG A 148 -15.56 -25.66 -2.78
C ARG A 148 -14.37 -24.70 -2.68
N SER A 149 -13.31 -24.96 -3.44
CA SER A 149 -12.10 -24.12 -3.40
C SER A 149 -12.32 -22.79 -4.10
N GLU A 150 -13.11 -22.75 -5.17
CA GLU A 150 -13.45 -21.52 -5.88
C GLU A 150 -14.41 -20.65 -5.06
N LEU A 151 -15.33 -21.25 -4.29
CA LEU A 151 -16.17 -20.52 -3.34
C LEU A 151 -15.32 -19.82 -2.26
N ARG A 152 -14.29 -20.50 -1.70
CA ARG A 152 -13.32 -19.87 -0.78
C ARG A 152 -12.60 -18.71 -1.44
N ASP A 153 -12.09 -18.93 -2.64
CA ASP A 153 -11.28 -17.95 -3.36
C ASP A 153 -12.11 -16.71 -3.75
N MET A 154 -13.36 -16.92 -4.16
CA MET A 154 -14.31 -15.84 -4.43
C MET A 154 -14.64 -15.07 -3.14
N ALA A 155 -14.91 -15.76 -2.04
CA ALA A 155 -15.19 -15.12 -0.75
C ALA A 155 -13.98 -14.26 -0.29
N LEU A 156 -12.76 -14.76 -0.48
CA LEU A 156 -11.52 -14.02 -0.17
C LEU A 156 -11.41 -12.75 -1.01
N ILE A 157 -11.49 -12.85 -2.34
CA ILE A 157 -11.30 -11.71 -3.26
C ILE A 157 -12.42 -10.68 -3.05
N THR A 158 -13.64 -11.13 -2.86
CA THR A 158 -14.79 -10.24 -2.63
C THR A 158 -14.68 -9.53 -1.27
N LEU A 159 -14.23 -10.21 -0.22
CA LEU A 159 -14.02 -9.59 1.09
C LEU A 159 -12.83 -8.62 1.08
N MET A 160 -11.76 -8.95 0.35
CA MET A 160 -10.64 -8.02 0.14
C MET A 160 -11.09 -6.73 -0.56
N TYR A 161 -11.91 -6.85 -1.57
CA TYR A 161 -12.47 -5.68 -2.27
C TYR A 161 -13.40 -4.89 -1.37
N GLU A 162 -14.40 -5.54 -0.78
CA GLU A 162 -15.43 -4.86 0.01
C GLU A 162 -14.83 -4.13 1.22
N SER A 163 -13.93 -4.78 1.94
CA SER A 163 -13.27 -4.19 3.10
C SER A 163 -12.18 -3.17 2.76
N GLY A 164 -11.65 -3.18 1.53
CA GLY A 164 -10.46 -2.43 1.16
C GLY A 164 -9.25 -2.77 2.03
N GLY A 165 -9.27 -3.91 2.72
CA GLY A 165 -8.21 -4.35 3.63
C GLY A 165 -6.88 -4.62 2.92
N ARG A 166 -5.75 -4.45 3.65
CA ARG A 166 -4.46 -4.95 3.16
C ARG A 166 -4.49 -6.48 3.17
N VAL A 167 -3.79 -7.11 2.22
CA VAL A 167 -3.73 -8.58 2.17
C VAL A 167 -3.37 -9.20 3.51
N SER A 168 -2.40 -8.60 4.25
CA SER A 168 -2.00 -9.09 5.57
C SER A 168 -3.07 -8.92 6.66
N GLU A 169 -3.95 -7.94 6.53
CA GLU A 169 -5.09 -7.76 7.44
C GLU A 169 -6.14 -8.84 7.15
N VAL A 170 -6.46 -9.07 5.86
CA VAL A 170 -7.51 -10.00 5.45
C VAL A 170 -7.15 -11.47 5.73
N ILE A 171 -5.90 -11.89 5.49
CA ILE A 171 -5.47 -13.26 5.80
C ILE A 171 -5.36 -13.53 7.31
N GLY A 172 -5.27 -12.48 8.13
CA GLY A 172 -5.22 -12.59 9.59
C GLY A 172 -6.58 -12.54 10.28
N ILE A 173 -7.69 -12.44 9.52
CA ILE A 173 -9.04 -12.37 10.09
C ILE A 173 -9.41 -13.71 10.73
N HIS A 174 -9.91 -13.66 11.97
CA HIS A 174 -10.63 -14.77 12.58
C HIS A 174 -12.12 -14.70 12.23
N SER A 175 -12.75 -15.84 12.09
CA SER A 175 -14.13 -15.94 11.59
C SER A 175 -15.13 -15.11 12.39
N GLY A 176 -14.96 -14.99 13.71
CA GLY A 176 -15.82 -14.20 14.60
C GLY A 176 -15.67 -12.68 14.47
N GLU A 177 -14.63 -12.20 13.75
CA GLU A 177 -14.42 -10.77 13.51
C GLU A 177 -15.35 -10.21 12.41
N LEU A 178 -15.98 -11.09 11.62
CA LEU A 178 -17.07 -10.72 10.72
C LEU A 178 -18.42 -10.83 11.48
N LYS A 179 -18.90 -9.71 11.99
CA LYS A 179 -20.21 -9.61 12.62
C LYS A 179 -21.31 -9.58 11.57
N ARG A 180 -22.36 -10.38 11.80
CA ARG A 180 -23.52 -10.54 10.91
C ARG A 180 -24.74 -9.94 11.58
N GLY A 181 -25.77 -9.70 10.82
CA GLY A 181 -27.02 -9.14 11.30
C GLY A 181 -27.53 -8.02 10.41
N GLU A 182 -28.24 -7.09 11.00
CA GLU A 182 -28.79 -5.95 10.27
C GLU A 182 -27.68 -5.04 9.72
N ASN A 183 -26.64 -4.83 10.52
CA ASN A 183 -25.43 -4.07 10.15
C ASN A 183 -24.21 -5.00 10.18
N CYS A 184 -23.89 -5.58 9.01
CA CYS A 184 -22.69 -6.42 8.89
C CYS A 184 -21.43 -5.57 8.97
N THR A 185 -20.49 -5.98 9.82
CA THR A 185 -19.21 -5.26 10.01
C THR A 185 -18.06 -6.23 10.13
N LEU A 186 -16.87 -5.80 9.68
CA LEU A 186 -15.63 -6.53 9.78
C LEU A 186 -14.64 -5.75 10.63
N LEU A 187 -14.05 -6.39 11.62
CA LEU A 187 -12.92 -5.86 12.38
C LEU A 187 -11.62 -6.19 11.67
N LEU A 188 -10.84 -5.18 11.33
CA LEU A 188 -9.52 -5.34 10.71
C LEU A 188 -8.43 -4.84 11.65
N HIS A 189 -7.38 -5.66 11.83
CA HIS A 189 -6.21 -5.32 12.63
C HIS A 189 -5.07 -4.82 11.73
N GLY A 190 -4.76 -3.54 11.86
CA GLY A 190 -3.72 -2.86 11.09
C GLY A 190 -2.35 -2.84 11.80
N LYS A 191 -1.40 -2.14 11.18
CA LYS A 191 -0.06 -1.94 11.73
C LYS A 191 -0.12 -1.16 13.06
N GLY A 192 0.72 -1.56 14.04
CA GLY A 192 0.83 -0.86 15.32
C GLY A 192 -0.36 -1.06 16.27
N LYS A 193 -1.03 -2.23 16.21
CA LYS A 193 -2.21 -2.57 17.02
C LYS A 193 -3.42 -1.64 16.80
N LYS A 194 -3.43 -0.83 15.74
CA LYS A 194 -4.59 -0.02 15.36
C LYS A 194 -5.62 -0.93 14.71
N SER A 195 -6.84 -0.92 15.22
CA SER A 195 -7.96 -1.67 14.63
C SER A 195 -8.99 -0.71 14.04
N ARG A 196 -9.71 -1.15 13.02
CA ARG A 196 -10.83 -0.42 12.45
C ARG A 196 -11.99 -1.35 12.13
N ILE A 197 -13.20 -0.82 12.23
CA ILE A 197 -14.42 -1.52 11.84
C ILE A 197 -14.84 -1.01 10.46
N VAL A 198 -15.06 -1.93 9.52
CA VAL A 198 -15.49 -1.62 8.16
C VAL A 198 -16.88 -2.20 7.93
N PRO A 199 -17.85 -1.40 7.46
CA PRO A 199 -19.17 -1.91 7.05
C PRO A 199 -19.00 -2.86 5.86
N ILE A 200 -19.74 -3.98 5.89
CA ILE A 200 -19.71 -5.01 4.84
C ILE A 200 -21.11 -5.17 4.26
N ASN A 201 -21.20 -5.22 2.94
CA ASN A 201 -22.47 -5.47 2.25
C ASN A 201 -23.06 -6.82 2.66
N LYS A 202 -24.38 -6.89 2.87
CA LYS A 202 -25.08 -8.11 3.27
C LYS A 202 -24.87 -9.29 2.33
N GLY A 203 -24.78 -9.04 1.01
CA GLY A 203 -24.49 -10.07 0.00
C GLY A 203 -23.09 -10.69 0.18
N VAL A 204 -22.10 -9.85 0.45
CA VAL A 204 -20.72 -10.29 0.72
C VAL A 204 -20.65 -11.07 2.03
N ALA A 205 -21.30 -10.58 3.08
CA ALA A 205 -21.36 -11.28 4.36
C ALA A 205 -22.04 -12.67 4.21
N LYS A 206 -23.09 -12.78 3.40
CA LYS A 206 -23.76 -14.05 3.08
C LYS A 206 -22.85 -15.00 2.30
N LEU A 207 -22.11 -14.50 1.31
CA LEU A 207 -21.16 -15.31 0.55
C LEU A 207 -20.09 -15.92 1.48
N VAL A 208 -19.50 -15.08 2.35
CA VAL A 208 -18.51 -15.52 3.33
C VAL A 208 -19.11 -16.50 4.34
N ASP A 209 -20.37 -16.31 4.74
CA ASP A 209 -21.06 -17.22 5.66
C ASP A 209 -21.34 -18.59 5.02
N ASN A 210 -21.70 -18.64 3.73
CA ASN A 210 -21.84 -19.87 2.98
C ASN A 210 -20.52 -20.65 2.93
N TYR A 211 -19.43 -19.95 2.61
CA TYR A 211 -18.09 -20.54 2.66
C TYR A 211 -17.75 -21.06 4.05
N ARG A 212 -17.99 -20.26 5.09
CA ARG A 212 -17.73 -20.64 6.47
C ARG A 212 -18.49 -21.90 6.89
N LYS A 213 -19.78 -21.99 6.57
CA LYS A 213 -20.62 -23.16 6.85
C LYS A 213 -20.12 -24.40 6.12
N LEU A 214 -19.76 -24.25 4.83
CA LEU A 214 -19.26 -25.35 4.01
C LEU A 214 -17.99 -26.00 4.57
N TYR A 215 -17.12 -25.18 5.21
CA TYR A 215 -15.87 -25.65 5.80
C TYR A 215 -15.94 -25.84 7.32
N SER A 216 -17.13 -25.62 7.94
CA SER A 216 -17.37 -25.74 9.41
C SER A 216 -16.37 -24.91 10.22
N ILE A 217 -16.11 -23.65 9.79
CA ILE A 217 -15.13 -22.76 10.41
C ILE A 217 -15.70 -22.17 11.69
N GLN A 218 -14.99 -22.34 12.83
CA GLN A 218 -15.36 -21.79 14.12
C GLN A 218 -14.97 -20.33 14.25
N ASP A 219 -15.51 -19.60 15.25
CA ASP A 219 -15.30 -18.17 15.42
C ASP A 219 -13.85 -17.79 15.73
N ASP A 220 -13.12 -18.65 16.42
CA ASP A 220 -11.72 -18.51 16.80
C ASP A 220 -10.71 -18.97 15.75
N GLU A 221 -11.18 -19.64 14.68
CA GLU A 221 -10.32 -20.06 13.58
C GLU A 221 -10.07 -18.93 12.56
N PHE A 222 -8.93 -19.01 11.86
CA PHE A 222 -8.70 -18.12 10.73
C PHE A 222 -9.78 -18.30 9.66
N LEU A 223 -10.32 -17.19 9.18
CA LEU A 223 -11.37 -17.21 8.17
C LEU A 223 -10.89 -17.82 6.86
N PHE A 224 -9.64 -17.54 6.45
CA PHE A 224 -9.07 -18.04 5.20
C PHE A 224 -7.81 -18.87 5.45
N PHE A 225 -7.81 -20.11 5.02
CA PHE A 225 -6.74 -21.08 5.24
C PHE A 225 -6.42 -21.90 3.99
N ASN A 226 -5.25 -22.52 3.99
CA ASN A 226 -4.78 -23.45 2.96
C ASN A 226 -5.34 -24.87 3.19
N GLY A 227 -4.96 -25.83 2.33
CA GLY A 227 -5.39 -27.22 2.46
C GLY A 227 -4.97 -27.95 3.75
N ARG A 228 -4.03 -27.35 4.53
CA ARG A 228 -3.57 -27.87 5.83
C ARG A 228 -4.23 -27.17 7.01
N ARG A 229 -5.24 -26.35 6.79
CA ARG A 229 -5.88 -25.45 7.77
C ARG A 229 -4.94 -24.43 8.40
N GLU A 230 -3.82 -24.10 7.75
CA GLU A 230 -2.95 -22.99 8.15
C GLU A 230 -3.41 -21.69 7.47
N PRO A 231 -3.17 -20.52 8.09
CA PRO A 231 -3.52 -19.22 7.47
C PRO A 231 -2.92 -19.09 6.07
N LEU A 232 -3.65 -18.46 5.16
CA LEU A 232 -3.11 -18.14 3.84
C LEU A 232 -1.90 -17.22 3.96
N THR A 233 -0.94 -17.40 3.07
CA THR A 233 0.19 -16.49 2.94
C THR A 233 -0.10 -15.40 1.90
N ARG A 234 0.63 -14.27 1.96
CA ARG A 234 0.54 -13.23 0.92
C ARG A 234 0.82 -13.78 -0.48
N LYS A 235 1.80 -14.68 -0.61
CA LYS A 235 2.10 -15.37 -1.88
C LYS A 235 0.96 -16.27 -2.34
N GLY A 236 0.28 -16.95 -1.40
CA GLY A 236 -0.89 -17.76 -1.69
C GLY A 236 -2.05 -16.93 -2.24
N VAL A 237 -2.33 -15.76 -1.63
CA VAL A 237 -3.35 -14.84 -2.13
C VAL A 237 -2.99 -14.28 -3.51
N ASP A 238 -1.72 -13.91 -3.73
CA ASP A 238 -1.25 -13.43 -5.03
C ASP A 238 -1.41 -14.50 -6.12
N TYR A 239 -1.10 -15.76 -5.80
CA TYR A 239 -1.31 -16.89 -6.69
C TYR A 239 -2.80 -17.09 -7.03
N ILE A 240 -3.68 -17.10 -6.01
CA ILE A 240 -5.13 -17.21 -6.18
C ILE A 240 -5.63 -16.11 -7.10
N LEU A 241 -5.29 -14.86 -6.82
CA LEU A 241 -5.72 -13.72 -7.61
C LEU A 241 -5.26 -13.82 -9.07
N LYS A 242 -3.99 -14.17 -9.30
CA LYS A 242 -3.44 -14.33 -10.66
C LYS A 242 -4.09 -15.47 -11.43
N LYS A 243 -4.46 -16.57 -10.77
CA LYS A 243 -5.19 -17.70 -11.39
C LYS A 243 -6.50 -17.22 -12.03
N TYR A 244 -7.33 -16.51 -11.26
CA TYR A 244 -8.63 -16.06 -11.77
C TYR A 244 -8.53 -14.85 -12.69
N PHE A 245 -7.55 -13.99 -12.45
CA PHE A 245 -7.23 -12.90 -13.36
C PHE A 245 -6.85 -13.42 -14.76
N ALA A 246 -5.98 -14.40 -14.83
CA ALA A 246 -5.62 -15.01 -16.12
C ALA A 246 -6.85 -15.63 -16.83
N ARG A 247 -7.73 -16.31 -16.06
CA ARG A 247 -8.97 -16.90 -16.60
C ARG A 247 -9.94 -15.83 -17.13
N ALA A 248 -10.09 -14.70 -16.41
CA ALA A 248 -10.95 -13.59 -16.83
C ALA A 248 -10.35 -12.83 -18.03
N SER A 249 -9.04 -12.58 -18.03
CA SER A 249 -8.34 -11.87 -19.12
C SER A 249 -8.32 -12.64 -20.43
N LEU A 250 -8.44 -13.99 -20.41
CA LEU A 250 -8.59 -14.78 -21.62
C LEU A 250 -9.93 -14.52 -22.34
N GLN A 251 -10.97 -14.16 -21.59
CA GLN A 251 -12.29 -13.87 -22.15
C GLN A 251 -12.40 -12.41 -22.62
N HIS A 252 -11.80 -11.47 -21.89
CA HIS A 252 -11.90 -10.04 -22.12
C HIS A 252 -10.55 -9.35 -21.85
N PRO A 253 -9.53 -9.57 -22.72
CA PRO A 253 -8.19 -9.01 -22.48
C PRO A 253 -8.17 -7.48 -22.44
N GLU A 254 -9.09 -6.81 -23.15
CA GLU A 254 -9.21 -5.34 -23.22
C GLU A 254 -9.62 -4.68 -21.91
N LEU A 255 -10.27 -5.43 -21.02
CA LEU A 255 -10.76 -4.90 -19.72
C LEU A 255 -9.70 -4.93 -18.62
N PHE A 256 -8.64 -5.70 -18.81
CA PHE A 256 -7.71 -5.99 -17.73
C PHE A 256 -6.35 -5.33 -17.94
N PRO A 257 -5.70 -4.82 -16.85
CA PRO A 257 -4.33 -4.33 -16.94
C PRO A 257 -3.34 -5.48 -17.15
N ASP A 258 -2.13 -5.18 -17.62
CA ASP A 258 -1.06 -6.18 -17.83
C ASP A 258 -0.71 -7.00 -16.58
N LYS A 259 -0.88 -6.42 -15.42
CA LYS A 259 -0.50 -7.02 -14.13
C LYS A 259 -1.54 -6.75 -13.06
N ILE A 260 -1.80 -7.77 -12.24
CA ILE A 260 -2.66 -7.64 -11.06
C ILE A 260 -1.87 -7.99 -9.80
N SER A 261 -2.28 -7.38 -8.70
CA SER A 261 -1.79 -7.67 -7.36
C SER A 261 -2.90 -7.47 -6.33
N PRO A 262 -2.77 -7.98 -5.11
CA PRO A 262 -3.72 -7.70 -4.04
C PRO A 262 -3.92 -6.20 -3.76
N HIS A 263 -2.92 -5.37 -4.01
CA HIS A 263 -3.05 -3.92 -3.90
C HIS A 263 -3.95 -3.33 -4.99
N CYS A 264 -3.98 -3.94 -6.18
CA CYS A 264 -4.87 -3.55 -7.26
C CYS A 264 -6.35 -3.65 -6.84
N ILE A 265 -6.73 -4.74 -6.16
CA ILE A 265 -8.10 -4.92 -5.63
C ILE A 265 -8.47 -3.80 -4.64
N ARG A 266 -7.56 -3.47 -3.72
CA ARG A 266 -7.75 -2.36 -2.77
C ARG A 266 -7.83 -1.00 -3.47
N HIS A 267 -6.99 -0.76 -4.48
CA HIS A 267 -7.05 0.46 -5.29
C HIS A 267 -8.37 0.57 -6.06
N SER A 268 -8.87 -0.55 -6.62
CA SER A 268 -10.18 -0.59 -7.27
C SER A 268 -11.29 -0.18 -6.32
N ARG A 269 -11.31 -0.69 -5.09
CA ARG A 269 -12.31 -0.28 -4.09
C ARG A 269 -12.25 1.21 -3.80
N ALA A 270 -11.05 1.76 -3.61
CA ALA A 270 -10.87 3.19 -3.36
C ALA A 270 -11.35 4.06 -4.52
N MET A 271 -10.99 3.68 -5.76
CA MET A 271 -11.43 4.39 -6.97
C MET A 271 -12.93 4.33 -7.14
N HIS A 272 -13.55 3.16 -6.98
CA HIS A 272 -14.99 3.02 -7.12
C HIS A 272 -15.79 3.77 -6.03
N LEU A 273 -15.26 3.87 -4.81
CA LEU A 273 -15.86 4.72 -3.76
C LEU A 273 -15.75 6.20 -4.13
N LEU A 274 -14.60 6.63 -4.66
CA LEU A 274 -14.38 8.00 -5.10
C LEU A 274 -15.30 8.36 -6.28
N GLU A 275 -15.44 7.47 -7.27
CA GLU A 275 -16.32 7.62 -8.43
C GLU A 275 -17.79 7.72 -8.03
N LYS A 276 -18.19 7.08 -6.93
CA LYS A 276 -19.51 7.19 -6.32
C LYS A 276 -19.69 8.43 -5.42
N GLY A 277 -18.70 9.30 -5.36
CA GLY A 277 -18.79 10.56 -4.60
C GLY A 277 -18.54 10.41 -3.10
N VAL A 278 -18.02 9.27 -2.64
CA VAL A 278 -17.67 9.11 -1.21
C VAL A 278 -16.51 10.06 -0.85
N PRO A 279 -16.66 10.90 0.19
CA PRO A 279 -15.61 11.82 0.60
C PRO A 279 -14.30 11.11 0.94
N LEU A 280 -13.15 11.71 0.54
CA LEU A 280 -11.81 11.13 0.76
C LEU A 280 -11.51 10.78 2.23
N ILE A 281 -12.10 11.50 3.18
CA ILE A 281 -11.93 11.24 4.62
C ILE A 281 -12.48 9.86 4.99
N TYR A 282 -13.66 9.48 4.49
CA TYR A 282 -14.24 8.17 4.74
C TYR A 282 -13.49 7.05 4.00
N ILE A 283 -13.01 7.33 2.77
CA ILE A 283 -12.16 6.39 2.04
C ILE A 283 -10.86 6.13 2.82
N ARG A 284 -10.22 7.19 3.36
CA ARG A 284 -9.05 7.08 4.24
C ARG A 284 -9.33 6.16 5.42
N ASP A 285 -10.46 6.36 6.10
CA ASP A 285 -10.82 5.62 7.32
C ASP A 285 -11.11 4.15 7.00
N ILE A 286 -11.85 3.85 5.93
CA ILE A 286 -12.11 2.49 5.44
C ILE A 286 -10.77 1.79 5.11
N LEU A 287 -9.89 2.47 4.39
CA LEU A 287 -8.60 1.90 4.01
C LEU A 287 -7.62 1.82 5.20
N GLY A 288 -7.81 2.59 6.26
CA GLY A 288 -6.87 2.69 7.38
C GLY A 288 -5.53 3.31 6.96
N HIS A 289 -5.59 4.43 6.23
CA HIS A 289 -4.44 5.25 5.93
C HIS A 289 -4.17 6.21 7.09
N GLU A 290 -2.91 6.33 7.52
CA GLU A 290 -2.53 7.25 8.59
C GLU A 290 -2.66 8.72 8.16
N SER A 291 -2.50 9.00 6.86
CA SER A 291 -2.56 10.34 6.28
C SER A 291 -3.53 10.39 5.11
N VAL A 292 -4.26 11.50 5.00
CA VAL A 292 -5.11 11.82 3.83
C VAL A 292 -4.26 11.90 2.56
N GLN A 293 -3.02 12.39 2.65
CA GLN A 293 -2.07 12.46 1.53
C GLN A 293 -1.89 11.11 0.82
N THR A 294 -1.93 9.99 1.58
CA THR A 294 -1.89 8.66 0.99
C THR A 294 -3.16 8.33 0.19
N THR A 295 -4.28 8.99 0.49
CA THR A 295 -5.56 8.82 -0.19
C THR A 295 -5.72 9.79 -1.37
N GLU A 296 -5.02 10.93 -1.35
CA GLU A 296 -5.02 11.91 -2.45
C GLU A 296 -4.49 11.35 -3.77
N ILE A 297 -3.72 10.27 -3.73
CA ILE A 297 -3.27 9.58 -4.96
C ILE A 297 -4.46 9.15 -5.83
N TYR A 298 -5.59 8.80 -5.23
CA TYR A 298 -6.79 8.40 -5.95
C TYR A 298 -7.45 9.58 -6.67
N SER A 299 -7.52 10.76 -6.05
CA SER A 299 -8.07 11.95 -6.69
C SER A 299 -7.18 12.48 -7.84
N LYS A 300 -5.88 12.20 -7.77
CA LYS A 300 -4.94 12.53 -8.86
C LYS A 300 -5.00 11.52 -10.00
N ALA A 301 -5.36 10.27 -9.71
CA ALA A 301 -5.42 9.19 -10.70
C ALA A 301 -6.62 9.30 -11.66
N ASN A 302 -7.71 9.99 -11.25
CA ASN A 302 -8.90 10.16 -12.11
C ASN A 302 -9.36 11.62 -12.15
N PRO A 303 -8.81 12.43 -13.08
CA PRO A 303 -9.21 13.83 -13.27
C PRO A 303 -10.68 14.01 -13.70
N GLU A 304 -11.28 13.01 -14.36
CA GLU A 304 -12.66 13.06 -14.81
C GLU A 304 -13.66 13.10 -13.66
N VAL A 305 -13.39 12.38 -12.56
CA VAL A 305 -14.20 12.45 -11.34
C VAL A 305 -14.20 13.87 -10.79
N LYS A 306 -13.02 14.50 -10.76
CA LYS A 306 -12.89 15.91 -10.34
C LYS A 306 -13.70 16.83 -11.26
N ARG A 307 -13.62 16.63 -12.58
CA ARG A 307 -14.38 17.41 -13.57
C ARG A 307 -15.88 17.26 -13.35
N LYS A 308 -16.40 16.02 -13.22
CA LYS A 308 -17.83 15.76 -12.98
C LYS A 308 -18.34 16.44 -11.71
N HIS A 309 -17.59 16.42 -10.62
CA HIS A 309 -17.99 17.11 -9.39
C HIS A 309 -17.99 18.63 -9.53
N LEU A 310 -17.02 19.20 -10.27
CA LEU A 310 -16.99 20.64 -10.56
C LEU A 310 -18.13 21.06 -11.49
N GLU A 311 -18.42 20.27 -12.52
CA GLU A 311 -19.54 20.50 -13.44
C GLU A 311 -20.89 20.43 -12.70
N ALA A 312 -21.08 19.40 -11.86
CA ALA A 312 -22.29 19.28 -11.04
C ALA A 312 -22.47 20.46 -10.07
N ALA A 313 -21.38 20.90 -9.44
CA ALA A 313 -21.40 22.08 -8.56
C ALA A 313 -21.68 23.38 -9.34
N SER A 314 -21.17 23.52 -10.57
CA SER A 314 -21.40 24.66 -11.42
C SER A 314 -22.84 24.70 -11.94
N MET A 315 -23.43 23.55 -12.32
CA MET A 315 -24.83 23.46 -12.72
C MET A 315 -25.77 23.86 -11.58
N ALA A 316 -25.49 23.45 -10.36
CA ALA A 316 -26.28 23.85 -9.18
C ALA A 316 -26.27 25.37 -8.93
N LEU A 317 -25.24 26.08 -9.37
CA LEU A 317 -25.14 27.54 -9.29
C LEU A 317 -25.86 28.23 -10.47
N LEU A 318 -25.91 27.57 -11.62
CA LEU A 318 -26.56 28.10 -12.83
C LEU A 318 -28.07 27.81 -12.88
N ASP A 319 -28.53 26.74 -12.23
CA ASP A 319 -29.95 26.41 -12.03
C ASP A 319 -30.63 27.29 -10.96
N GLY A 320 -29.89 28.09 -10.23
CA GLY A 320 -30.44 29.23 -9.50
C GLY A 320 -31.05 30.19 -10.52
N LYS A 321 -32.37 30.13 -10.66
CA LYS A 321 -33.19 30.95 -11.56
C LYS A 321 -32.54 32.30 -11.82
N SER A 322 -32.08 32.55 -13.03
CA SER A 322 -31.74 33.90 -13.42
C SER A 322 -33.05 34.68 -13.35
N GLU A 323 -33.20 35.53 -12.34
CA GLU A 323 -34.35 36.43 -12.22
C GLU A 323 -34.43 37.48 -13.36
N PHE A 324 -33.50 37.40 -14.30
CA PHE A 324 -33.50 38.21 -15.52
C PHE A 324 -34.21 37.47 -16.66
N THR A 325 -35.53 37.50 -16.61
CA THR A 325 -36.35 37.12 -17.76
C THR A 325 -36.15 38.14 -18.88
N GLU A 326 -36.40 37.77 -20.15
CA GLU A 326 -36.32 38.66 -21.31
C GLU A 326 -37.26 39.90 -21.15
N GLU A 327 -38.35 39.76 -20.41
CA GLU A 327 -39.25 40.84 -20.03
C GLU A 327 -38.54 41.87 -19.13
N LYS A 328 -37.83 41.45 -18.07
CA LYS A 328 -37.07 42.37 -17.22
C LYS A 328 -35.90 43.06 -17.94
N LYS A 329 -35.32 42.40 -18.95
CA LYS A 329 -34.31 43.03 -19.82
C LYS A 329 -34.93 44.10 -20.71
N SER A 330 -36.13 43.89 -21.23
CA SER A 330 -36.85 44.86 -22.06
C SER A 330 -37.33 46.06 -21.23
N GLU A 331 -37.82 45.84 -20.01
CA GLU A 331 -38.18 46.89 -19.07
C GLU A 331 -36.99 47.77 -18.69
N LEU A 332 -35.84 47.17 -18.40
CA LEU A 332 -34.60 47.87 -18.08
C LEU A 332 -34.13 48.70 -19.28
N LEU A 333 -34.23 48.16 -20.51
CA LEU A 333 -33.88 48.87 -21.74
C LEU A 333 -34.82 50.03 -22.03
N SER A 334 -36.13 49.89 -21.80
CA SER A 334 -37.13 50.97 -21.94
C SER A 334 -36.85 52.07 -20.91
N TRP A 335 -36.62 51.69 -19.65
CA TRP A 335 -36.32 52.64 -18.59
C TRP A 335 -35.05 53.44 -18.87
N LEU A 336 -33.99 52.79 -19.36
CA LEU A 336 -32.72 53.46 -19.73
C LEU A 336 -32.89 54.41 -20.91
N LYS A 337 -33.82 54.15 -21.87
CA LYS A 337 -34.08 55.03 -23.00
C LYS A 337 -34.95 56.24 -22.66
N GLU A 338 -35.77 56.15 -21.59
CA GLU A 338 -36.63 57.18 -21.13
C GLU A 338 -36.02 58.14 -20.10
N ASN A 339 -34.98 57.70 -19.41
CA ASN A 339 -34.42 58.46 -18.28
C ASN A 339 -32.93 58.82 -18.46
N LEU A 340 -32.32 58.52 -19.60
CA LEU A 340 -30.98 58.94 -20.03
C LEU A 340 -31.02 59.51 -21.45
#